data_33a6a8872001ec8a8ac26d4520bcfea2
#
_entry.id   33a6a8872001ec8a8ac26d4520bcfea2
#
_cell.length_a   1.000
_cell.length_b   1.000
_cell.length_c   1.000
_cell.angle_alpha   90.00
_cell.angle_beta   90.00
_cell.angle_gamma   90.00
#
_symmetry.space_group_name_H-M   'P 1'
#
loop_
_entity.id
_entity.type
_entity.pdbx_description
1 polymer ?
#
loop_
_entity_poly.entity_id
_entity_poly.type
_entity_poly.pdbx_seq_one_letter_code
_entity_poly.pdbx_strand_id
1 'polypeptide(L)'
;VRALITGITGFAGGHLADVLLGRGHQVFGVARDEGAGLQYLNPGISPVIADLQEPAIIEKLLDDIQPDAIYHLAGQAFVPTSWQAPWDTLANNIRPQLNILQAMVNRQSTARLLIVASNQVYGHVETSQMPVSEETSLRPDNPYGVSKVTQDLLGLQYHLSHGLDVIRARPFNHIGPRQSPVFVASSFARQIAWIEAGLSEPVIKVGNLDARRDFTDVIDVMQAYALLVEQGQAGEAYNIGTGQAYSIQYLLEVLLSYTNLSIEVKQEADRMRPADISVIYADNSKLRAATGWEPTISFEDSLRRVLDYWRAEAKSNRK
;
A
#
# COMPACT_ATOMS: atom_id res chain seq x y z
N VAL A 1 -19.48 -11.65 5.19
CA VAL A 1 -18.16 -12.21 4.87
C VAL A 1 -17.23 -11.98 6.06
N ARG A 2 -16.51 -13.04 6.47
CA ARG A 2 -15.44 -12.98 7.50
C ARG A 2 -14.14 -12.65 6.82
N ALA A 3 -13.66 -11.43 6.99
CA ALA A 3 -12.45 -10.92 6.35
C ALA A 3 -11.27 -10.91 7.33
N LEU A 4 -10.18 -11.56 6.98
CA LEU A 4 -8.92 -11.56 7.72
C LEU A 4 -7.94 -10.60 7.04
N ILE A 5 -7.50 -9.55 7.75
CA ILE A 5 -6.53 -8.58 7.24
C ILE A 5 -5.22 -8.75 8.02
N THR A 6 -4.13 -9.06 7.33
CA THR A 6 -2.80 -9.00 7.92
C THR A 6 -2.19 -7.62 7.74
N GLY A 7 -1.39 -7.17 8.71
CA GLY A 7 -0.85 -5.81 8.69
C GLY A 7 -1.89 -4.74 9.00
N ILE A 8 -2.82 -5.05 9.87
CA ILE A 8 -3.97 -4.20 10.22
C ILE A 8 -3.56 -2.83 10.79
N THR A 9 -2.47 -2.76 11.55
CA THR A 9 -1.94 -1.52 12.13
C THR A 9 -1.18 -0.65 11.14
N GLY A 10 -0.97 -1.16 9.90
CA GLY A 10 -0.34 -0.40 8.83
C GLY A 10 -1.28 0.62 8.19
N PHE A 11 -0.72 1.51 7.38
CA PHE A 11 -1.46 2.55 6.66
C PHE A 11 -2.66 2.00 5.88
N ALA A 12 -2.42 1.04 4.98
CA ALA A 12 -3.45 0.47 4.12
C ALA A 12 -4.42 -0.45 4.90
N GLY A 13 -3.92 -1.22 5.89
CA GLY A 13 -4.72 -2.18 6.64
C GLY A 13 -5.88 -1.53 7.40
N GLY A 14 -5.63 -0.42 8.10
CA GLY A 14 -6.68 0.30 8.82
C GLY A 14 -7.74 0.90 7.89
N HIS A 15 -7.36 1.45 6.73
CA HIS A 15 -8.30 1.96 5.74
C HIS A 15 -9.13 0.84 5.08
N LEU A 16 -8.50 -0.31 4.80
CA LEU A 16 -9.23 -1.47 4.27
C LEU A 16 -10.27 -1.98 5.26
N ALA A 17 -9.91 -2.03 6.54
CA ALA A 17 -10.85 -2.44 7.57
C ALA A 17 -12.07 -1.51 7.64
N ASP A 18 -11.86 -0.18 7.57
CA ASP A 18 -12.96 0.79 7.54
C ASP A 18 -13.88 0.57 6.32
N VAL A 19 -13.30 0.31 5.13
CA VAL A 19 -14.06 0.02 3.90
C VAL A 19 -14.87 -1.28 4.06
N LEU A 20 -14.27 -2.36 4.57
CA LEU A 20 -14.95 -3.65 4.73
C LEU A 20 -16.04 -3.62 5.80
N LEU A 21 -15.81 -2.92 6.92
CA LEU A 21 -16.84 -2.69 7.93
C LEU A 21 -18.03 -1.90 7.35
N GLY A 22 -17.74 -0.86 6.56
CA GLY A 22 -18.79 -0.09 5.85
C GLY A 22 -19.60 -0.92 4.87
N ARG A 23 -19.06 -2.03 4.37
CA ARG A 23 -19.76 -3.03 3.53
C ARG A 23 -20.46 -4.14 4.35
N GLY A 24 -20.44 -4.07 5.68
CA GLY A 24 -21.10 -5.03 6.57
C GLY A 24 -20.31 -6.34 6.76
N HIS A 25 -19.00 -6.36 6.48
CA HIS A 25 -18.17 -7.53 6.73
C HIS A 25 -17.78 -7.61 8.22
N GLN A 26 -17.56 -8.81 8.73
CA GLN A 26 -16.91 -9.05 9.99
C GLN A 26 -15.38 -9.02 9.77
N VAL A 27 -14.68 -8.10 10.41
CA VAL A 27 -13.25 -7.87 10.15
C VAL A 27 -12.39 -8.35 11.32
N PHE A 28 -11.45 -9.24 11.04
CA PHE A 28 -10.39 -9.71 11.92
C PHE A 28 -9.07 -9.11 11.47
N GLY A 29 -8.39 -8.40 12.36
CA GLY A 29 -7.16 -7.70 12.03
C GLY A 29 -5.95 -8.31 12.73
N VAL A 30 -4.97 -8.83 11.97
CA VAL A 30 -3.74 -9.38 12.54
C VAL A 30 -2.70 -8.28 12.73
N ALA A 31 -2.26 -8.11 13.99
CA ALA A 31 -1.13 -7.31 14.40
C ALA A 31 -0.04 -8.22 14.98
N ARG A 32 1.23 -7.81 14.85
CA ARG A 32 2.36 -8.60 15.38
C ARG A 32 2.48 -8.53 16.89
N ASP A 33 2.13 -7.39 17.47
CA ASP A 33 2.22 -7.11 18.91
C ASP A 33 1.08 -6.17 19.35
N GLU A 34 0.95 -5.98 20.67
CA GLU A 34 -0.03 -5.07 21.29
C GLU A 34 0.39 -3.59 21.25
N GLY A 35 1.40 -3.27 20.43
CA GLY A 35 2.01 -1.95 20.37
C GLY A 35 1.19 -0.86 19.70
N ALA A 36 1.88 0.23 19.38
CA ALA A 36 1.29 1.41 18.78
C ALA A 36 0.56 1.10 17.47
N GLY A 37 -0.68 1.53 17.35
CA GLY A 37 -1.51 1.37 16.15
C GLY A 37 -2.87 0.74 16.42
N LEU A 38 -2.99 -0.16 17.40
CA LEU A 38 -4.28 -0.78 17.75
C LEU A 38 -5.29 0.26 18.25
N GLN A 39 -4.84 1.28 18.98
CA GLN A 39 -5.71 2.34 19.51
C GLN A 39 -6.32 3.23 18.40
N TYR A 40 -5.79 3.19 17.18
CA TYR A 40 -6.31 3.95 16.05
C TYR A 40 -7.25 3.14 15.15
N LEU A 41 -7.46 1.87 15.49
CA LEU A 41 -8.35 1.00 14.72
C LEU A 41 -9.81 1.28 15.08
N ASN A 42 -10.67 1.07 14.08
CA ASN A 42 -12.12 1.12 14.30
C ASN A 42 -12.55 0.08 15.35
N PRO A 43 -13.40 0.45 16.33
CA PRO A 43 -13.87 -0.48 17.38
C PRO A 43 -14.60 -1.72 16.85
N GLY A 44 -15.10 -1.69 15.61
CA GLY A 44 -15.74 -2.86 14.95
C GLY A 44 -14.76 -3.94 14.49
N ILE A 45 -13.45 -3.72 14.59
CA ILE A 45 -12.43 -4.69 14.23
C ILE A 45 -12.17 -5.63 15.41
N SER A 46 -12.07 -6.93 15.14
CA SER A 46 -11.59 -7.93 16.10
C SER A 46 -10.08 -8.08 15.95
N PRO A 47 -9.26 -7.46 16.84
CA PRO A 47 -7.80 -7.57 16.73
C PRO A 47 -7.32 -8.94 17.18
N VAL A 48 -6.32 -9.48 16.46
CA VAL A 48 -5.64 -10.73 16.79
C VAL A 48 -4.14 -10.50 16.80
N ILE A 49 -3.48 -10.86 17.90
CA ILE A 49 -2.02 -10.75 18.00
C ILE A 49 -1.40 -12.06 17.54
N ALA A 50 -0.59 -11.98 16.47
CA ALA A 50 0.03 -13.16 15.88
C ALA A 50 1.30 -12.79 15.08
N ASP A 51 2.36 -13.55 15.29
CA ASP A 51 3.55 -13.48 14.44
C ASP A 51 3.38 -14.40 13.22
N LEU A 52 3.25 -13.80 12.06
CA LEU A 52 3.06 -14.51 10.79
C LEU A 52 4.34 -15.26 10.33
N GLN A 53 5.47 -15.10 11.00
CA GLN A 53 6.68 -15.88 10.77
C GLN A 53 6.54 -17.33 11.28
N GLU A 54 5.56 -17.60 12.17
CA GLU A 54 5.34 -18.87 12.83
C GLU A 54 4.21 -19.65 12.15
N PRO A 55 4.50 -20.75 11.41
CA PRO A 55 3.50 -21.52 10.66
C PRO A 55 2.32 -22.02 11.51
N ALA A 56 2.60 -22.55 12.71
CA ALA A 56 1.58 -23.10 13.60
C ALA A 56 0.56 -22.05 14.07
N ILE A 57 1.00 -20.79 14.20
CA ILE A 57 0.10 -19.66 14.56
C ILE A 57 -0.88 -19.39 13.42
N ILE A 58 -0.42 -19.46 12.17
CA ILE A 58 -1.28 -19.20 11.00
C ILE A 58 -2.31 -20.31 10.82
N GLU A 59 -1.90 -21.57 10.99
CA GLU A 59 -2.84 -22.68 10.95
C GLU A 59 -3.94 -22.52 12.00
N LYS A 60 -3.55 -22.16 13.24
CA LYS A 60 -4.52 -21.86 14.31
C LYS A 60 -5.42 -20.68 13.96
N LEU A 61 -4.90 -19.61 13.36
CA LEU A 61 -5.71 -18.47 12.91
C LEU A 61 -6.78 -18.90 11.90
N LEU A 62 -6.44 -19.73 10.93
CA LEU A 62 -7.40 -20.23 9.95
C LEU A 62 -8.46 -21.13 10.60
N ASP A 63 -8.06 -21.99 11.55
CA ASP A 63 -8.99 -22.83 12.29
C ASP A 63 -9.97 -22.04 13.16
N ASP A 64 -9.48 -21.04 13.90
CA ASP A 64 -10.29 -20.24 14.84
C ASP A 64 -11.21 -19.24 14.08
N ILE A 65 -10.70 -18.60 13.02
CA ILE A 65 -11.41 -17.55 12.31
C ILE A 65 -12.26 -18.10 11.16
N GLN A 66 -11.79 -19.13 10.46
CA GLN A 66 -12.42 -19.66 9.25
C GLN A 66 -12.83 -18.53 8.28
N PRO A 67 -11.85 -17.75 7.78
CA PRO A 67 -12.14 -16.58 6.95
C PRO A 67 -12.71 -17.01 5.59
N ASP A 68 -13.65 -16.21 5.06
CA ASP A 68 -14.11 -16.32 3.66
C ASP A 68 -13.11 -15.59 2.73
N ALA A 69 -12.45 -14.54 3.25
CA ALA A 69 -11.50 -13.74 2.51
C ALA A 69 -10.28 -13.39 3.37
N ILE A 70 -9.09 -13.45 2.77
CA ILE A 70 -7.82 -13.07 3.39
C ILE A 70 -7.19 -11.95 2.57
N TYR A 71 -6.88 -10.82 3.22
CA TYR A 71 -6.16 -9.70 2.63
C TYR A 71 -4.76 -9.64 3.23
N HIS A 72 -3.76 -10.03 2.44
CA HIS A 72 -2.38 -10.07 2.92
C HIS A 72 -1.64 -8.77 2.60
N LEU A 73 -1.68 -7.81 3.56
CA LEU A 73 -1.04 -6.50 3.45
C LEU A 73 0.24 -6.41 4.32
N ALA A 74 0.46 -7.38 5.21
CA ALA A 74 1.65 -7.38 6.07
C ALA A 74 2.94 -7.44 5.24
N GLY A 75 3.88 -6.55 5.55
CA GLY A 75 5.17 -6.50 4.90
C GLY A 75 5.88 -5.17 5.07
N GLN A 76 7.18 -5.17 4.81
CA GLN A 76 8.00 -3.97 4.74
C GLN A 76 7.78 -3.30 3.37
N ALA A 77 7.43 -2.00 3.35
CA ALA A 77 7.01 -1.29 2.13
C ALA A 77 7.96 -0.16 1.69
N PHE A 78 8.94 0.21 2.50
CA PHE A 78 9.80 1.36 2.22
C PHE A 78 11.07 0.94 1.47
N VAL A 79 11.16 1.28 0.19
CA VAL A 79 12.26 0.88 -0.71
C VAL A 79 13.65 1.19 -0.16
N PRO A 80 13.95 2.38 0.42
CA PRO A 80 15.28 2.65 0.98
C PRO A 80 15.72 1.67 2.06
N THR A 81 14.83 1.19 2.92
CA THR A 81 15.15 0.16 3.92
C THR A 81 15.59 -1.15 3.26
N SER A 82 15.04 -1.49 2.09
CA SER A 82 15.41 -2.72 1.40
C SER A 82 16.87 -2.74 0.90
N TRP A 83 17.44 -1.58 0.63
CA TRP A 83 18.88 -1.46 0.31
C TRP A 83 19.79 -1.60 1.53
N GLN A 84 19.32 -1.15 2.70
CA GLN A 84 20.08 -1.24 3.96
C GLN A 84 20.04 -2.65 4.56
N ALA A 85 18.88 -3.32 4.45
CA ALA A 85 18.62 -4.64 5.00
C ALA A 85 17.87 -5.53 3.98
N PRO A 86 18.53 -5.95 2.90
CA PRO A 86 17.87 -6.69 1.82
C PRO A 86 17.31 -8.04 2.28
N TRP A 87 18.07 -8.79 3.07
CA TRP A 87 17.62 -10.09 3.58
C TRP A 87 16.40 -9.95 4.50
N ASP A 88 16.40 -8.99 5.40
CA ASP A 88 15.27 -8.75 6.30
C ASP A 88 14.01 -8.36 5.52
N THR A 89 14.17 -7.56 4.46
CA THR A 89 13.06 -7.22 3.55
C THR A 89 12.50 -8.46 2.86
N LEU A 90 13.36 -9.32 2.29
CA LEU A 90 12.95 -10.57 1.65
C LEU A 90 12.24 -11.49 2.66
N ALA A 91 12.86 -11.73 3.80
CA ALA A 91 12.33 -12.62 4.83
C ALA A 91 10.98 -12.14 5.36
N ASN A 92 10.85 -10.84 5.69
CA ASN A 92 9.63 -10.26 6.23
C ASN A 92 8.48 -10.20 5.22
N ASN A 93 8.77 -10.13 3.92
CA ASN A 93 7.73 -10.09 2.90
C ASN A 93 7.34 -11.49 2.40
N ILE A 94 8.31 -12.39 2.24
CA ILE A 94 8.08 -13.69 1.60
C ILE A 94 7.58 -14.75 2.60
N ARG A 95 8.24 -14.89 3.75
CA ARG A 95 7.94 -15.98 4.69
C ARG A 95 6.51 -15.95 5.25
N PRO A 96 5.96 -14.81 5.70
CA PRO A 96 4.57 -14.74 6.15
C PRO A 96 3.57 -15.19 5.09
N GLN A 97 3.76 -14.74 3.84
CA GLN A 97 2.88 -15.14 2.74
C GLN A 97 2.99 -16.63 2.43
N LEU A 98 4.21 -17.18 2.39
CA LEU A 98 4.42 -18.61 2.17
C LEU A 98 3.74 -19.44 3.26
N ASN A 99 3.85 -19.02 4.52
CA ASN A 99 3.17 -19.68 5.63
C ASN A 99 1.65 -19.65 5.48
N ILE A 100 1.06 -18.53 5.04
CA ILE A 100 -0.39 -18.41 4.76
C ILE A 100 -0.78 -19.41 3.65
N LEU A 101 -0.06 -19.41 2.54
CA LEU A 101 -0.34 -20.28 1.40
C LEU A 101 -0.26 -21.77 1.81
N GLN A 102 0.77 -22.16 2.55
CA GLN A 102 0.92 -23.53 3.06
C GLN A 102 -0.21 -23.91 4.03
N ALA A 103 -0.57 -23.03 4.96
CA ALA A 103 -1.67 -23.26 5.88
C ALA A 103 -3.00 -23.42 5.14
N MET A 104 -3.26 -22.61 4.10
CA MET A 104 -4.45 -22.74 3.26
C MET A 104 -4.50 -24.12 2.57
N VAL A 105 -3.38 -24.62 2.05
CA VAL A 105 -3.30 -25.97 1.45
C VAL A 105 -3.54 -27.04 2.51
N ASN A 106 -2.83 -26.98 3.65
CA ASN A 106 -2.93 -27.96 4.73
C ASN A 106 -4.36 -28.06 5.30
N ARG A 107 -5.06 -26.92 5.37
CA ARG A 107 -6.43 -26.82 5.90
C ARG A 107 -7.52 -26.98 4.83
N GLN A 108 -7.15 -27.19 3.56
CA GLN A 108 -8.08 -27.21 2.43
C GLN A 108 -9.01 -25.98 2.45
N SER A 109 -8.43 -24.81 2.74
CA SER A 109 -9.16 -23.57 2.87
C SER A 109 -9.80 -23.16 1.55
N THR A 110 -11.06 -22.77 1.58
CA THR A 110 -11.81 -22.22 0.44
C THR A 110 -11.79 -20.69 0.44
N ALA A 111 -11.09 -20.07 1.37
CA ALA A 111 -10.96 -18.62 1.44
C ALA A 111 -10.31 -18.06 0.17
N ARG A 112 -10.79 -16.91 -0.31
CA ARG A 112 -10.12 -16.14 -1.36
C ARG A 112 -9.01 -15.32 -0.76
N LEU A 113 -7.80 -15.42 -1.30
CA LEU A 113 -6.62 -14.69 -0.85
C LEU A 113 -6.27 -13.56 -1.82
N LEU A 114 -6.28 -12.31 -1.35
CA LEU A 114 -5.69 -11.19 -2.06
C LEU A 114 -4.27 -10.96 -1.58
N ILE A 115 -3.31 -11.07 -2.49
CA ILE A 115 -1.88 -10.78 -2.26
C ILE A 115 -1.58 -9.39 -2.78
N VAL A 116 -0.99 -8.55 -1.94
CA VAL A 116 -0.58 -7.20 -2.32
C VAL A 116 0.89 -7.20 -2.75
N ALA A 117 1.11 -7.16 -4.07
CA ALA A 117 2.41 -6.93 -4.69
C ALA A 117 2.71 -5.41 -4.74
N SER A 118 3.19 -4.88 -5.87
CA SER A 118 3.51 -3.45 -6.06
C SER A 118 3.82 -3.17 -7.53
N ASN A 119 3.70 -1.93 -8.00
CA ASN A 119 4.27 -1.48 -9.27
C ASN A 119 5.80 -1.63 -9.36
N GLN A 120 6.49 -1.75 -8.22
CA GLN A 120 7.95 -1.99 -8.18
C GLN A 120 8.36 -3.36 -8.77
N VAL A 121 7.40 -4.25 -9.04
CA VAL A 121 7.65 -5.51 -9.75
C VAL A 121 8.11 -5.28 -11.19
N TYR A 122 7.74 -4.15 -11.80
CA TYR A 122 8.09 -3.81 -13.19
C TYR A 122 9.49 -3.17 -13.31
N GLY A 123 10.00 -2.56 -12.22
CA GLY A 123 11.26 -1.82 -12.23
C GLY A 123 11.25 -0.65 -13.24
N HIS A 124 12.37 -0.47 -13.92
CA HIS A 124 12.47 0.55 -14.97
C HIS A 124 11.74 0.10 -16.25
N VAL A 125 10.75 0.89 -16.67
CA VAL A 125 9.99 0.71 -17.91
C VAL A 125 10.21 1.94 -18.78
N GLU A 126 10.50 1.73 -20.05
CA GLU A 126 10.70 2.83 -21.02
C GLU A 126 9.42 3.66 -21.19
N THR A 127 9.56 4.98 -21.32
CA THR A 127 8.41 5.89 -21.46
C THR A 127 7.50 5.53 -22.64
N SER A 128 8.06 4.97 -23.71
CA SER A 128 7.31 4.50 -24.88
C SER A 128 6.40 3.29 -24.60
N GLN A 129 6.58 2.62 -23.47
CA GLN A 129 5.81 1.45 -23.04
C GLN A 129 4.73 1.80 -21.99
N MET A 130 4.53 3.09 -21.72
CA MET A 130 3.48 3.58 -20.84
C MET A 130 2.14 3.69 -21.55
N PRO A 131 1.01 3.41 -20.89
CA PRO A 131 0.86 2.95 -19.51
C PRO A 131 1.33 1.50 -19.30
N VAL A 132 1.74 1.16 -18.05
CA VAL A 132 2.19 -0.20 -17.69
C VAL A 132 1.00 -1.13 -17.55
N SER A 133 0.93 -2.19 -18.34
CA SER A 133 -0.06 -3.25 -18.22
C SER A 133 0.45 -4.45 -17.41
N GLU A 134 -0.43 -5.39 -17.07
CA GLU A 134 -0.06 -6.62 -16.36
C GLU A 134 0.82 -7.55 -17.20
N GLU A 135 0.81 -7.40 -18.52
CA GLU A 135 1.66 -8.15 -19.46
C GLU A 135 3.09 -7.62 -19.53
N THR A 136 3.36 -6.45 -18.93
CA THR A 136 4.71 -5.90 -18.86
C THR A 136 5.62 -6.82 -18.05
N SER A 137 6.80 -7.10 -18.58
CA SER A 137 7.78 -7.99 -17.95
C SER A 137 8.15 -7.54 -16.54
N LEU A 138 8.22 -8.48 -15.61
CA LEU A 138 8.66 -8.24 -14.25
C LEU A 138 10.18 -8.11 -14.21
N ARG A 139 10.71 -6.91 -13.98
CA ARG A 139 12.14 -6.60 -14.01
C ARG A 139 12.53 -5.71 -12.81
N PRO A 140 12.34 -6.18 -11.56
CA PRO A 140 12.59 -5.37 -10.37
C PRO A 140 14.05 -4.95 -10.31
N ASP A 141 14.28 -3.70 -9.94
CA ASP A 141 15.61 -3.06 -9.87
C ASP A 141 16.07 -2.78 -8.42
N ASN A 142 15.30 -3.25 -7.43
CA ASN A 142 15.61 -3.08 -6.02
C ASN A 142 15.14 -4.30 -5.19
N PRO A 143 15.72 -4.54 -3.98
CA PRO A 143 15.38 -5.74 -3.17
C PRO A 143 13.92 -5.80 -2.74
N TYR A 144 13.25 -4.65 -2.52
CA TYR A 144 11.81 -4.62 -2.25
C TYR A 144 11.00 -5.12 -3.45
N GLY A 145 11.32 -4.64 -4.66
CA GLY A 145 10.70 -5.11 -5.90
C GLY A 145 10.87 -6.63 -6.10
N VAL A 146 12.08 -7.16 -5.81
CA VAL A 146 12.35 -8.61 -5.85
C VAL A 146 11.43 -9.35 -4.87
N SER A 147 11.28 -8.87 -3.63
CA SER A 147 10.38 -9.49 -2.66
C SER A 147 8.93 -9.50 -3.15
N LYS A 148 8.49 -8.42 -3.82
CA LYS A 148 7.14 -8.28 -4.37
C LYS A 148 6.89 -9.16 -5.60
N VAL A 149 7.88 -9.33 -6.47
CA VAL A 149 7.84 -10.32 -7.56
C VAL A 149 7.71 -11.74 -6.99
N THR A 150 8.48 -12.05 -5.95
CA THR A 150 8.40 -13.36 -5.30
C THR A 150 7.01 -13.60 -4.71
N GLN A 151 6.43 -12.61 -4.03
CA GLN A 151 5.06 -12.70 -3.49
C GLN A 151 4.02 -12.90 -4.61
N ASP A 152 4.11 -12.13 -5.68
CA ASP A 152 3.23 -12.21 -6.84
C ASP A 152 3.27 -13.61 -7.48
N LEU A 153 4.49 -14.11 -7.78
CA LEU A 153 4.68 -15.40 -8.43
C LEU A 153 4.38 -16.61 -7.52
N LEU A 154 4.62 -16.51 -6.20
CA LEU A 154 4.18 -17.55 -5.26
C LEU A 154 2.65 -17.67 -5.26
N GLY A 155 1.94 -16.54 -5.30
CA GLY A 155 0.48 -16.55 -5.42
C GLY A 155 0.00 -17.29 -6.67
N LEU A 156 0.61 -17.00 -7.83
CA LEU A 156 0.31 -17.69 -9.08
C LEU A 156 0.67 -19.17 -9.01
N GLN A 157 1.84 -19.52 -8.48
CA GLN A 157 2.29 -20.90 -8.39
C GLN A 157 1.34 -21.73 -7.52
N TYR A 158 0.88 -21.21 -6.37
CA TYR A 158 -0.06 -21.93 -5.51
C TYR A 158 -1.46 -22.06 -6.13
N HIS A 159 -1.89 -21.07 -6.91
CA HIS A 159 -3.10 -21.20 -7.72
C HIS A 159 -2.96 -22.35 -8.73
N LEU A 160 -1.90 -22.37 -9.52
CA LEU A 160 -1.68 -23.34 -10.59
C LEU A 160 -1.46 -24.78 -10.05
N SER A 161 -0.76 -24.92 -8.92
CA SER A 161 -0.36 -26.24 -8.39
C SER A 161 -1.34 -26.81 -7.38
N HIS A 162 -2.08 -25.97 -6.66
CA HIS A 162 -2.97 -26.39 -5.57
C HIS A 162 -4.41 -25.93 -5.75
N GLY A 163 -4.72 -25.16 -6.80
CA GLY A 163 -6.06 -24.65 -7.07
C GLY A 163 -6.54 -23.61 -6.07
N LEU A 164 -5.64 -22.96 -5.29
CA LEU A 164 -6.04 -21.91 -4.36
C LEU A 164 -6.66 -20.72 -5.09
N ASP A 165 -7.70 -20.16 -4.53
CA ASP A 165 -8.35 -18.94 -5.04
C ASP A 165 -7.53 -17.70 -4.63
N VAL A 166 -6.59 -17.29 -5.49
CA VAL A 166 -5.65 -16.20 -5.25
C VAL A 166 -5.85 -15.07 -6.25
N ILE A 167 -5.93 -13.83 -5.76
CA ILE A 167 -5.89 -12.61 -6.56
C ILE A 167 -4.57 -11.88 -6.27
N ARG A 168 -3.91 -11.37 -7.32
CA ARG A 168 -2.64 -10.65 -7.22
C ARG A 168 -2.84 -9.17 -7.53
N ALA A 169 -2.83 -8.33 -6.50
CA ALA A 169 -2.98 -6.88 -6.65
C ALA A 169 -1.61 -6.21 -6.82
N ARG A 170 -1.45 -5.38 -7.84
CA ARG A 170 -0.24 -4.59 -8.14
C ARG A 170 -0.55 -3.10 -8.02
N PRO A 171 -0.69 -2.56 -6.79
CA PRO A 171 -0.98 -1.14 -6.61
C PRO A 171 0.19 -0.28 -7.04
N PHE A 172 -0.14 0.85 -7.68
CA PHE A 172 0.75 1.98 -7.88
C PHE A 172 0.80 2.83 -6.60
N ASN A 173 1.40 4.02 -6.66
CA ASN A 173 1.52 4.81 -5.45
C ASN A 173 0.14 5.21 -4.93
N HIS A 174 -0.10 5.02 -3.65
CA HIS A 174 -1.32 5.48 -3.02
C HIS A 174 -1.00 6.40 -1.84
N ILE A 175 -1.86 7.39 -1.63
CA ILE A 175 -1.70 8.46 -0.64
C ILE A 175 -2.96 8.60 0.19
N GLY A 176 -2.82 9.09 1.41
CA GLY A 176 -3.96 9.33 2.30
C GLY A 176 -3.55 9.67 3.73
N PRO A 177 -4.51 10.03 4.59
CA PRO A 177 -4.31 10.20 6.02
C PRO A 177 -3.65 8.98 6.68
N ARG A 178 -2.86 9.18 7.72
CA ARG A 178 -2.10 8.14 8.45
C ARG A 178 -0.92 7.54 7.69
N GLN A 179 -0.63 7.97 6.46
CA GLN A 179 0.58 7.51 5.76
C GLN A 179 1.84 8.02 6.46
N SER A 180 2.85 7.15 6.60
CA SER A 180 4.13 7.50 7.22
C SER A 180 4.81 8.68 6.49
N PRO A 181 5.45 9.63 7.23
CA PRO A 181 6.15 10.78 6.64
C PRO A 181 7.45 10.42 5.90
N VAL A 182 7.80 9.15 5.78
CA VAL A 182 8.88 8.69 4.90
C VAL A 182 8.48 8.70 3.42
N PHE A 183 7.18 8.77 3.12
CA PHE A 183 6.63 8.87 1.76
C PHE A 183 6.38 10.33 1.37
N VAL A 184 6.59 10.65 0.11
CA VAL A 184 6.72 12.03 -0.39
C VAL A 184 5.51 12.93 -0.06
N ALA A 185 4.28 12.51 -0.36
CA ALA A 185 3.09 13.32 -0.10
C ALA A 185 2.92 13.61 1.39
N SER A 186 3.07 12.59 2.21
CA SER A 186 3.01 12.68 3.67
C SER A 186 4.17 13.50 4.25
N SER A 187 5.39 13.36 3.68
CA SER A 187 6.56 14.16 4.07
C SER A 187 6.34 15.65 3.87
N PHE A 188 5.86 16.04 2.68
CA PHE A 188 5.64 17.45 2.37
C PHE A 188 4.48 18.01 3.19
N ALA A 189 3.37 17.31 3.28
CA ALA A 189 2.22 17.72 4.07
C ALA A 189 2.59 17.90 5.56
N ARG A 190 3.38 16.98 6.14
CA ARG A 190 3.87 17.11 7.50
C ARG A 190 4.74 18.33 7.68
N GLN A 191 5.71 18.58 6.77
CA GLN A 191 6.58 19.75 6.86
C GLN A 191 5.75 21.04 6.84
N ILE A 192 4.79 21.17 5.90
CA ILE A 192 3.90 22.35 5.82
C ILE A 192 3.10 22.50 7.11
N ALA A 193 2.47 21.45 7.63
CA ALA A 193 1.70 21.50 8.86
C ALA A 193 2.52 21.91 10.09
N TRP A 194 3.80 21.46 10.18
CA TRP A 194 4.73 21.88 11.24
C TRP A 194 5.15 23.35 11.13
N ILE A 195 5.37 23.85 9.90
CA ILE A 195 5.65 25.26 9.63
C ILE A 195 4.43 26.12 10.01
N GLU A 196 3.22 25.74 9.58
CA GLU A 196 1.96 26.43 9.95
C GLU A 196 1.75 26.45 11.46
N ALA A 197 2.16 25.41 12.16
CA ALA A 197 2.09 25.33 13.61
C ALA A 197 3.19 26.12 14.33
N GLY A 198 4.19 26.68 13.62
CA GLY A 198 5.35 27.35 14.21
C GLY A 198 6.32 26.39 14.91
N LEU A 199 6.30 25.10 14.54
CA LEU A 199 7.16 24.06 15.08
C LEU A 199 8.44 23.85 14.26
N SER A 200 8.56 24.47 13.10
CA SER A 200 9.74 24.45 12.23
C SER A 200 9.89 25.77 11.46
N GLU A 201 11.11 26.04 11.01
CA GLU A 201 11.43 27.15 10.11
C GLU A 201 10.63 27.02 8.79
N PRO A 202 10.32 28.13 8.10
CA PRO A 202 9.54 28.14 6.87
C PRO A 202 10.34 27.64 5.65
N VAL A 203 10.93 26.47 5.77
CA VAL A 203 11.75 25.81 4.73
C VAL A 203 11.26 24.38 4.56
N ILE A 204 10.85 24.00 3.34
CA ILE A 204 10.52 22.63 2.99
C ILE A 204 11.69 21.97 2.25
N LYS A 205 12.09 20.81 2.72
CA LYS A 205 13.22 20.04 2.19
C LYS A 205 12.71 18.99 1.21
N VAL A 206 13.25 19.00 -0.02
CA VAL A 206 12.78 18.16 -1.11
C VAL A 206 13.93 17.36 -1.76
N GLY A 207 13.59 16.28 -2.46
CA GLY A 207 14.50 15.52 -3.33
C GLY A 207 14.26 15.85 -4.81
N ASN A 208 14.19 14.79 -5.65
CA ASN A 208 13.89 14.92 -7.07
C ASN A 208 12.41 15.31 -7.29
N LEU A 209 12.18 16.48 -7.89
CA LEU A 209 10.86 17.01 -8.18
C LEU A 209 10.34 16.64 -9.59
N ASP A 210 11.22 16.19 -10.48
CA ASP A 210 10.87 15.89 -11.89
C ASP A 210 10.21 14.52 -12.05
N ALA A 211 10.45 13.62 -11.09
CA ALA A 211 9.89 12.27 -11.13
C ALA A 211 8.35 12.32 -11.18
N ARG A 212 7.75 11.47 -12.03
CA ARG A 212 6.29 11.40 -12.21
C ARG A 212 5.77 10.04 -11.78
N ARG A 213 4.69 10.05 -10.99
CA ARG A 213 4.08 8.85 -10.42
C ARG A 213 2.56 8.90 -10.57
N ASP A 214 1.98 7.72 -10.71
CA ASP A 214 0.54 7.52 -10.56
C ASP A 214 0.21 7.49 -9.06
N PHE A 215 -0.58 8.44 -8.63
CA PHE A 215 -1.05 8.55 -7.24
C PHE A 215 -2.56 8.34 -7.18
N THR A 216 -2.97 7.36 -6.39
CA THR A 216 -4.38 7.06 -6.13
C THR A 216 -4.70 7.33 -4.66
N ASP A 217 -5.90 7.80 -4.35
CA ASP A 217 -6.33 7.88 -2.95
C ASP A 217 -6.39 6.48 -2.33
N VAL A 218 -5.94 6.35 -1.09
CA VAL A 218 -5.94 5.07 -0.38
C VAL A 218 -7.33 4.45 -0.29
N ILE A 219 -8.39 5.24 -0.16
CA ILE A 219 -9.77 4.71 -0.11
C ILE A 219 -10.14 4.05 -1.44
N ASP A 220 -9.83 4.67 -2.57
CA ASP A 220 -10.09 4.09 -3.89
C ASP A 220 -9.31 2.79 -4.09
N VAL A 221 -8.06 2.72 -3.61
CA VAL A 221 -7.26 1.46 -3.64
C VAL A 221 -7.91 0.38 -2.76
N MET A 222 -8.41 0.72 -1.56
CA MET A 222 -9.08 -0.25 -0.69
C MET A 222 -10.41 -0.71 -1.28
N GLN A 223 -11.14 0.16 -1.99
CA GLN A 223 -12.32 -0.23 -2.76
C GLN A 223 -11.95 -1.21 -3.89
N ALA A 224 -10.84 -0.98 -4.58
CA ALA A 224 -10.33 -1.92 -5.58
C ALA A 224 -10.02 -3.30 -4.97
N TYR A 225 -9.38 -3.35 -3.80
CA TYR A 225 -9.09 -4.61 -3.11
C TYR A 225 -10.38 -5.38 -2.75
N ALA A 226 -11.39 -4.68 -2.22
CA ALA A 226 -12.67 -5.29 -1.88
C ALA A 226 -13.37 -5.84 -3.14
N LEU A 227 -13.43 -5.05 -4.22
CA LEU A 227 -14.03 -5.47 -5.49
C LEU A 227 -13.28 -6.65 -6.13
N LEU A 228 -11.94 -6.66 -6.07
CA LEU A 228 -11.13 -7.77 -6.59
C LEU A 228 -11.39 -9.07 -5.84
N VAL A 229 -11.59 -9.01 -4.52
CA VAL A 229 -11.97 -10.20 -3.75
C VAL A 229 -13.40 -10.65 -4.10
N GLU A 230 -14.31 -9.75 -4.42
CA GLU A 230 -15.68 -10.09 -4.80
C GLU A 230 -15.80 -10.62 -6.24
N GLN A 231 -15.05 -10.04 -7.20
CA GLN A 231 -15.31 -10.18 -8.63
C GLN A 231 -14.07 -10.57 -9.47
N GLY A 232 -12.85 -10.49 -8.89
CA GLY A 232 -11.63 -10.81 -9.62
C GLY A 232 -11.55 -12.28 -10.04
N GLN A 233 -10.84 -12.56 -11.12
CA GLN A 233 -10.60 -13.91 -11.58
C GLN A 233 -9.40 -14.52 -10.81
N ALA A 234 -9.57 -15.73 -10.28
CA ALA A 234 -8.52 -16.46 -9.59
C ALA A 234 -7.27 -16.65 -10.45
N GLY A 235 -6.10 -16.51 -9.84
CA GLY A 235 -4.80 -16.59 -10.51
C GLY A 235 -4.37 -15.32 -11.24
N GLU A 236 -5.27 -14.36 -11.48
CA GLU A 236 -4.98 -13.16 -12.25
C GLU A 236 -4.30 -12.05 -11.44
N ALA A 237 -3.48 -11.24 -12.13
CA ALA A 237 -2.90 -10.02 -11.60
C ALA A 237 -3.69 -8.80 -12.08
N TYR A 238 -3.77 -7.76 -11.25
CA TYR A 238 -4.47 -6.51 -11.56
C TYR A 238 -3.65 -5.30 -11.12
N ASN A 239 -3.37 -4.41 -12.06
CA ASN A 239 -2.81 -3.10 -11.77
C ASN A 239 -3.87 -2.18 -11.16
N ILE A 240 -3.49 -1.46 -10.10
CA ILE A 240 -4.37 -0.53 -9.41
C ILE A 240 -3.70 0.85 -9.40
N GLY A 241 -4.24 1.75 -10.18
CA GLY A 241 -3.78 3.12 -10.35
C GLY A 241 -4.79 3.95 -11.10
N THR A 242 -4.63 5.26 -11.11
CA THR A 242 -5.54 6.18 -11.81
C THR A 242 -5.35 6.18 -13.32
N GLY A 243 -4.18 5.71 -13.81
CA GLY A 243 -3.77 5.85 -15.20
C GLY A 243 -3.21 7.24 -15.53
N GLN A 244 -2.92 8.07 -14.52
CA GLN A 244 -2.37 9.41 -14.68
C GLN A 244 -1.08 9.59 -13.87
N ALA A 245 -0.08 10.22 -14.46
CA ALA A 245 1.19 10.51 -13.81
C ALA A 245 1.32 11.98 -13.45
N TYR A 246 1.44 12.28 -12.16
CA TYR A 246 1.69 13.61 -11.62
C TYR A 246 3.17 13.76 -11.24
N SER A 247 3.77 14.93 -11.52
CA SER A 247 5.14 15.20 -11.07
C SER A 247 5.16 15.48 -9.56
N ILE A 248 6.30 15.19 -8.93
CA ILE A 248 6.51 15.54 -7.52
C ILE A 248 6.51 17.07 -7.34
N GLN A 249 6.94 17.82 -8.38
CA GLN A 249 6.80 19.28 -8.41
C GLN A 249 5.32 19.71 -8.29
N TYR A 250 4.43 19.14 -9.12
CA TYR A 250 3.00 19.48 -9.07
C TYR A 250 2.36 19.10 -7.74
N LEU A 251 2.74 17.94 -7.16
CA LEU A 251 2.31 17.53 -5.84
C LEU A 251 2.66 18.60 -4.77
N LEU A 252 3.89 19.12 -4.83
CA LEU A 252 4.35 20.17 -3.92
C LEU A 252 3.58 21.47 -4.12
N GLU A 253 3.39 21.90 -5.37
CA GLU A 253 2.65 23.13 -5.73
C GLU A 253 1.20 23.06 -5.22
N VAL A 254 0.52 21.95 -5.39
CA VAL A 254 -0.84 21.73 -4.85
C VAL A 254 -0.85 21.87 -3.34
N LEU A 255 0.07 21.21 -2.63
CA LEU A 255 0.14 21.32 -1.17
C LEU A 255 0.45 22.75 -0.69
N LEU A 256 1.36 23.46 -1.37
CA LEU A 256 1.69 24.85 -1.06
C LEU A 256 0.52 25.80 -1.34
N SER A 257 -0.35 25.47 -2.30
CA SER A 257 -1.54 26.28 -2.58
C SER A 257 -2.58 26.28 -1.44
N TYR A 258 -2.48 25.32 -0.52
CA TYR A 258 -3.38 25.22 0.64
C TYR A 258 -2.89 25.99 1.87
N THR A 259 -1.75 26.66 1.81
CA THR A 259 -1.22 27.53 2.85
C THR A 259 -1.04 28.97 2.36
N ASN A 260 -1.18 29.93 3.26
CA ASN A 260 -0.91 31.36 2.98
C ASN A 260 0.51 31.77 3.39
N LEU A 261 1.32 30.84 3.89
CA LEU A 261 2.67 31.13 4.32
C LEU A 261 3.65 31.14 3.13
N SER A 262 4.61 32.05 3.15
CA SER A 262 5.74 31.99 2.24
C SER A 262 6.73 30.96 2.77
N ILE A 263 6.90 29.86 2.04
CA ILE A 263 7.77 28.73 2.40
C ILE A 263 8.86 28.59 1.35
N GLU A 264 10.13 28.63 1.78
CA GLU A 264 11.27 28.37 0.92
C GLU A 264 11.35 26.89 0.56
N VAL A 265 11.60 26.56 -0.71
CA VAL A 265 11.82 25.18 -1.16
C VAL A 265 13.31 24.95 -1.32
N LYS A 266 13.88 24.02 -0.53
CA LYS A 266 15.29 23.69 -0.55
C LYS A 266 15.52 22.23 -0.96
N GLN A 267 16.24 22.01 -2.06
CA GLN A 267 16.62 20.69 -2.49
C GLN A 267 17.81 20.17 -1.68
N GLU A 268 17.72 18.95 -1.17
CA GLU A 268 18.78 18.29 -0.40
C GLU A 268 19.32 17.06 -1.13
N ALA A 269 20.64 16.94 -1.22
CA ALA A 269 21.31 15.87 -1.96
C ALA A 269 21.06 14.46 -1.37
N ASP A 270 20.92 14.36 -0.05
CA ASP A 270 20.62 13.12 0.66
C ASP A 270 19.20 12.57 0.40
N ARG A 271 18.33 13.40 -0.18
CA ARG A 271 16.98 13.04 -0.63
C ARG A 271 16.92 12.65 -2.12
N MET A 272 18.03 12.74 -2.84
CA MET A 272 18.13 12.28 -4.22
C MET A 272 18.34 10.77 -4.26
N ARG A 273 17.61 10.08 -5.14
CA ARG A 273 17.77 8.63 -5.35
C ARG A 273 18.62 8.36 -6.57
N PRO A 274 19.64 7.47 -6.50
CA PRO A 274 20.56 7.20 -7.63
C PRO A 274 19.85 6.61 -8.86
N ALA A 275 18.79 5.85 -8.67
CA ALA A 275 18.02 5.22 -9.74
C ALA A 275 16.54 5.61 -9.58
N ASP A 276 16.20 6.83 -10.00
CA ASP A 276 14.80 7.28 -9.94
C ASP A 276 14.13 7.06 -11.29
N ILE A 277 13.06 6.28 -11.31
CA ILE A 277 12.23 6.07 -12.49
C ILE A 277 11.61 7.43 -12.87
N SER A 278 11.84 7.89 -14.11
CA SER A 278 11.38 9.21 -14.55
C SER A 278 9.85 9.32 -14.57
N VAL A 279 9.15 8.30 -15.09
CA VAL A 279 7.69 8.24 -15.15
C VAL A 279 7.21 6.81 -15.04
N ILE A 280 6.14 6.58 -14.26
CA ILE A 280 5.43 5.31 -14.21
C ILE A 280 3.95 5.54 -13.84
N TYR A 281 3.03 4.94 -14.63
CA TYR A 281 1.58 4.96 -14.39
C TYR A 281 0.91 3.72 -14.94
N ALA A 282 -0.24 3.36 -14.36
CA ALA A 282 -0.94 2.11 -14.62
C ALA A 282 -1.76 2.14 -15.91
N ASP A 283 -1.81 1.02 -16.60
CA ASP A 283 -3.00 0.62 -17.33
C ASP A 283 -3.93 -0.12 -16.35
N ASN A 284 -5.09 0.46 -16.06
CA ASN A 284 -6.10 -0.09 -15.15
C ASN A 284 -7.29 -0.72 -15.89
N SER A 285 -7.19 -0.90 -17.21
CA SER A 285 -8.29 -1.38 -18.06
C SER A 285 -8.82 -2.74 -17.62
N LYS A 286 -7.91 -3.64 -17.23
CA LYS A 286 -8.25 -4.99 -16.74
C LYS A 286 -9.04 -4.95 -15.45
N LEU A 287 -8.62 -4.13 -14.48
CA LEU A 287 -9.35 -3.92 -13.24
C LEU A 287 -10.75 -3.37 -13.50
N ARG A 288 -10.84 -2.32 -14.33
CA ARG A 288 -12.13 -1.70 -14.70
C ARG A 288 -13.05 -2.70 -15.40
N ALA A 289 -12.54 -3.47 -16.33
CA ALA A 289 -13.33 -4.48 -17.06
C ALA A 289 -13.84 -5.60 -16.11
N ALA A 290 -13.02 -6.02 -15.15
CA ALA A 290 -13.37 -7.09 -14.23
C ALA A 290 -14.36 -6.66 -13.13
N THR A 291 -14.32 -5.39 -12.69
CA THR A 291 -14.98 -4.96 -11.45
C THR A 291 -15.82 -3.70 -11.58
N GLY A 292 -15.74 -2.99 -12.70
CA GLY A 292 -16.33 -1.65 -12.85
C GLY A 292 -15.67 -0.57 -11.98
N TRP A 293 -14.52 -0.87 -11.35
CA TRP A 293 -13.83 0.08 -10.48
C TRP A 293 -13.36 1.32 -11.24
N GLU A 294 -13.56 2.48 -10.61
CA GLU A 294 -12.99 3.76 -11.05
C GLU A 294 -12.52 4.55 -9.84
N PRO A 295 -11.43 5.31 -9.95
CA PRO A 295 -11.03 6.23 -8.88
C PRO A 295 -12.06 7.36 -8.77
N THR A 296 -12.50 7.66 -7.56
CA THR A 296 -13.55 8.64 -7.27
C THR A 296 -13.03 9.90 -6.58
N ILE A 297 -11.87 9.82 -5.94
CA ILE A 297 -11.27 10.92 -5.18
C ILE A 297 -10.17 11.56 -6.02
N SER A 298 -10.27 12.88 -6.25
CA SER A 298 -9.27 13.61 -7.03
C SER A 298 -7.91 13.60 -6.34
N PHE A 299 -6.85 13.79 -7.12
CA PHE A 299 -5.49 13.91 -6.59
C PHE A 299 -5.35 15.08 -5.61
N GLU A 300 -5.96 16.21 -5.94
CA GLU A 300 -5.97 17.42 -5.13
C GLU A 300 -6.72 17.22 -3.81
N ASP A 301 -7.88 16.56 -3.83
CA ASP A 301 -8.64 16.27 -2.62
C ASP A 301 -7.88 15.27 -1.73
N SER A 302 -7.22 14.29 -2.32
CA SER A 302 -6.36 13.35 -1.59
C SER A 302 -5.24 14.09 -0.85
N LEU A 303 -4.55 15.02 -1.53
CA LEU A 303 -3.50 15.83 -0.92
C LEU A 303 -4.02 16.74 0.19
N ARG A 304 -5.22 17.33 0.00
CA ARG A 304 -5.88 18.13 1.05
C ARG A 304 -6.13 17.30 2.30
N ARG A 305 -6.67 16.08 2.14
CA ARG A 305 -6.93 15.14 3.25
C ARG A 305 -5.63 14.75 3.99
N VAL A 306 -4.53 14.54 3.25
CA VAL A 306 -3.22 14.26 3.85
C VAL A 306 -2.73 15.45 4.66
N LEU A 307 -2.84 16.67 4.12
CA LEU A 307 -2.43 17.89 4.83
C LEU A 307 -3.27 18.15 6.08
N ASP A 308 -4.59 18.00 5.99
CA ASP A 308 -5.49 18.20 7.13
C ASP A 308 -5.24 17.19 8.25
N TYR A 309 -4.91 15.94 7.92
CA TYR A 309 -4.45 14.96 8.90
C TYR A 309 -3.20 15.45 9.65
N TRP A 310 -2.17 15.91 8.92
CA TRP A 310 -0.95 16.40 9.54
C TRP A 310 -1.13 17.70 10.32
N ARG A 311 -2.07 18.58 9.92
CA ARG A 311 -2.49 19.75 10.70
C ARG A 311 -3.11 19.35 12.05
N ALA A 312 -3.90 18.29 12.08
CA ALA A 312 -4.47 17.74 13.31
C ALA A 312 -3.37 17.19 14.23
N GLU A 313 -2.44 16.41 13.67
CA GLU A 313 -1.29 15.86 14.39
C GLU A 313 -0.37 16.97 14.96
N ALA A 314 -0.10 18.02 14.18
CA ALA A 314 0.71 19.15 14.63
C ALA A 314 0.06 19.91 15.81
N LYS A 315 -1.28 20.04 15.82
CA LYS A 315 -2.01 20.63 16.95
C LYS A 315 -1.91 19.80 18.21
N SER A 316 -1.93 18.47 18.08
CA SER A 316 -1.80 17.56 19.23
C SER A 316 -0.42 17.63 19.89
N ASN A 317 0.62 17.86 19.10
CA ASN A 317 2.00 17.99 19.56
C ASN A 317 2.35 19.37 20.17
N ARG A 318 1.43 20.34 20.13
CA ARG A 318 1.57 21.64 20.83
C ARG A 318 1.16 21.61 22.31
N LYS A 319 0.49 20.55 22.74
CA LYS A 319 0.06 20.33 24.13
C LYS A 319 1.10 19.54 24.89
#